data_eef3b959bc123b6d729b9ca76c900433
#
_entry.id   eef3b959bc123b6d729b9ca76c900433
#
_cell.length_a   1.000
_cell.length_b   1.000
_cell.length_c   1.000
_cell.angle_alpha   90.00
_cell.angle_beta   90.00
_cell.angle_gamma   90.00
#
_symmetry.space_group_name_H-M   'P 1'
#
loop_
_entity.id
_entity.type
_entity.pdbx_description
1 polymer ?
#
loop_
_entity_poly.entity_id
_entity_poly.type
_entity_poly.pdbx_seq_one_letter_code
_entity_poly.pdbx_strand_id
1 'polypeptide(L)'
;TDAAYELVAEFLPENAPAVAIIKHANPCGVATGSTLLEAYKRALACDPVSAFGGVIALNQTLDAETAEEIIQLFTEVIIAPDVTEEAKAIVARKPNLRLLSAGGLPDPRAAGITAKTVSGGLLVQSRDNGMVEDLDLKVVTKRAPTAQELEDMKFAFKIAKHVKSNSVIYAKDLSLIHISEPTRPY
;
A
#
# COMPACT_ATOMS: atom_id res chain seq x y z
N THR A 1 -4.34 -5.26 -8.74
CA THR A 1 -3.02 -5.78 -8.31
C THR A 1 -1.96 -4.70 -8.50
N ASP A 2 -1.86 -4.11 -9.67
CA ASP A 2 -0.88 -3.08 -10.04
C ASP A 2 -0.84 -1.91 -9.04
N ALA A 3 -1.96 -1.22 -8.83
CA ALA A 3 -2.06 -0.12 -7.87
C ALA A 3 -1.63 -0.52 -6.44
N ALA A 4 -1.84 -1.77 -6.02
CA ALA A 4 -1.39 -2.25 -4.72
C ALA A 4 0.14 -2.38 -4.67
N TYR A 5 0.70 -2.88 -5.76
CA TYR A 5 2.14 -3.11 -5.85
C TYR A 5 2.92 -1.81 -6.03
N GLU A 6 2.38 -0.86 -6.78
CA GLU A 6 2.95 0.49 -6.87
C GLU A 6 2.92 1.23 -5.53
N LEU A 7 1.82 1.12 -4.77
CA LEU A 7 1.73 1.74 -3.45
C LEU A 7 2.76 1.15 -2.47
N VAL A 8 2.86 -0.19 -2.38
CA VAL A 8 3.79 -0.79 -1.42
C VAL A 8 5.25 -0.52 -1.76
N ALA A 9 5.57 -0.29 -3.04
CA ALA A 9 6.91 0.07 -3.50
C ALA A 9 7.39 1.47 -3.06
N GLU A 10 6.49 2.35 -2.60
CA GLU A 10 6.88 3.62 -1.96
C GLU A 10 7.64 3.40 -0.64
N PHE A 11 7.55 2.22 -0.06
CA PHE A 11 8.22 1.82 1.18
C PHE A 11 9.41 0.93 0.86
N LEU A 12 10.61 1.51 0.93
CA LEU A 12 11.84 0.80 0.62
C LEU A 12 12.04 -0.39 1.58
N PRO A 13 12.29 -1.60 1.06
CA PRO A 13 12.39 -2.83 1.88
C PRO A 13 13.48 -2.76 2.95
N GLU A 14 14.57 -2.05 2.68
CA GLU A 14 15.70 -1.85 3.60
C GLU A 14 15.35 -0.97 4.80
N ASN A 15 14.32 -0.12 4.71
CA ASN A 15 13.89 0.74 5.79
C ASN A 15 12.94 0.03 6.76
N ALA A 16 11.93 -0.64 6.24
CA ALA A 16 10.99 -1.42 7.04
C ALA A 16 10.14 -2.37 6.18
N PRO A 17 9.70 -3.51 6.71
CA PRO A 17 8.61 -4.29 6.14
C PRO A 17 7.35 -3.44 6.01
N ALA A 18 6.68 -3.52 4.87
CA ALA A 18 5.44 -2.79 4.60
C ALA A 18 4.42 -3.67 3.89
N VAL A 19 3.15 -3.44 4.22
CA VAL A 19 2.01 -4.13 3.63
C VAL A 19 0.94 -3.12 3.23
N ALA A 20 0.40 -3.28 2.03
CA ALA A 20 -0.76 -2.54 1.54
C ALA A 20 -1.90 -3.51 1.21
N ILE A 21 -3.08 -3.24 1.75
CA ILE A 21 -4.32 -3.96 1.45
C ILE A 21 -5.21 -3.03 0.66
N ILE A 22 -5.57 -3.42 -0.56
CA ILE A 22 -6.32 -2.58 -1.49
C ILE A 22 -7.61 -3.27 -1.91
N LYS A 23 -8.69 -2.51 -1.92
CA LYS A 23 -9.98 -2.93 -2.47
C LYS A 23 -10.55 -1.86 -3.40
N HIS A 24 -11.04 -2.29 -4.59
CA HIS A 24 -11.57 -1.40 -5.63
C HIS A 24 -10.62 -0.25 -6.01
N ALA A 25 -9.31 -0.54 -6.03
CA ALA A 25 -8.22 0.38 -6.34
C ALA A 25 -7.99 1.52 -5.32
N ASN A 26 -8.54 1.42 -4.11
CA ASN A 26 -8.22 2.29 -2.98
C ASN A 26 -7.64 1.45 -1.83
N PRO A 27 -6.64 1.95 -1.09
CA PRO A 27 -6.13 1.27 0.07
C PRO A 27 -7.16 1.29 1.21
N CYS A 28 -7.42 0.14 1.82
CA CYS A 28 -8.19 0.03 3.06
C CYS A 28 -7.30 -0.23 4.27
N GLY A 29 -6.06 -0.61 4.04
CA GLY A 29 -5.05 -0.77 5.08
C GLY A 29 -3.65 -0.61 4.52
N VAL A 30 -2.81 0.17 5.19
CA VAL A 30 -1.38 0.29 4.88
C VAL A 30 -0.64 0.45 6.20
N ALA A 31 0.42 -0.32 6.39
CA ALA A 31 1.27 -0.15 7.56
C ALA A 31 2.69 -0.65 7.31
N THR A 32 3.61 -0.12 8.11
CA THR A 32 4.94 -0.69 8.30
C THR A 32 5.02 -1.40 9.64
N GLY A 33 6.00 -2.28 9.81
CA GLY A 33 6.24 -3.02 11.03
C GLY A 33 7.70 -3.41 11.20
N SER A 34 8.04 -4.02 12.33
CA SER A 34 9.37 -4.61 12.55
C SER A 34 9.54 -5.95 11.83
N THR A 35 8.43 -6.62 11.53
CA THR A 35 8.34 -7.83 10.72
C THR A 35 7.23 -7.70 9.69
N LEU A 36 7.26 -8.53 8.65
CA LEU A 36 6.22 -8.55 7.63
C LEU A 36 4.86 -8.93 8.23
N LEU A 37 4.83 -9.89 9.15
CA LEU A 37 3.64 -10.28 9.90
C LEU A 37 3.05 -9.12 10.71
N GLU A 38 3.90 -8.36 11.41
CA GLU A 38 3.44 -7.18 12.16
C GLU A 38 2.85 -6.14 11.21
N ALA A 39 3.54 -5.83 10.11
CA ALA A 39 3.05 -4.90 9.10
C ALA A 39 1.68 -5.34 8.56
N TYR A 40 1.50 -6.64 8.27
CA TYR A 40 0.21 -7.18 7.83
C TYR A 40 -0.89 -7.01 8.88
N LYS A 41 -0.63 -7.38 10.12
CA LYS A 41 -1.63 -7.26 11.22
C LYS A 41 -2.06 -5.81 11.44
N ARG A 42 -1.10 -4.88 11.39
CA ARG A 42 -1.38 -3.45 11.51
C ARG A 42 -2.17 -2.92 10.31
N ALA A 43 -1.81 -3.33 9.09
CA ALA A 43 -2.56 -2.96 7.90
C ALA A 43 -4.00 -3.51 7.93
N LEU A 44 -4.19 -4.76 8.36
CA LEU A 44 -5.51 -5.36 8.50
C LEU A 44 -6.36 -4.65 9.56
N ALA A 45 -5.76 -4.21 10.67
CA ALA A 45 -6.44 -3.53 11.75
C ALA A 45 -7.03 -2.15 11.35
N CYS A 46 -6.55 -1.55 10.23
CA CYS A 46 -7.08 -0.28 9.73
C CYS A 46 -8.56 -0.40 9.34
N ASP A 47 -8.91 -1.43 8.57
CA ASP A 47 -10.29 -1.72 8.16
C ASP A 47 -10.44 -3.21 7.82
N PRO A 48 -10.67 -4.06 8.82
CA PRO A 48 -10.76 -5.50 8.60
C PRO A 48 -12.03 -5.90 7.81
N VAL A 49 -13.03 -5.05 7.78
CA VAL A 49 -14.27 -5.31 7.03
C VAL A 49 -14.03 -5.12 5.54
N SER A 50 -13.43 -4.00 5.15
CA SER A 50 -13.12 -3.72 3.73
C SER A 50 -12.00 -4.60 3.19
N ALA A 51 -11.10 -5.09 4.03
CA ALA A 51 -10.01 -5.98 3.64
C ALA A 51 -10.49 -7.33 3.06
N PHE A 52 -11.70 -7.78 3.43
CA PHE A 52 -12.29 -9.01 2.90
C PHE A 52 -12.41 -8.97 1.37
N GLY A 53 -11.81 -9.96 0.69
CA GLY A 53 -11.76 -10.02 -0.78
C GLY A 53 -10.87 -8.95 -1.41
N GLY A 54 -9.91 -8.44 -0.67
CA GLY A 54 -8.93 -7.46 -1.14
C GLY A 54 -7.72 -8.07 -1.85
N VAL A 55 -6.83 -7.19 -2.26
CA VAL A 55 -5.50 -7.50 -2.81
C VAL A 55 -4.46 -7.09 -1.78
N ILE A 56 -3.57 -7.99 -1.42
CA ILE A 56 -2.49 -7.75 -0.45
C ILE A 56 -1.16 -7.65 -1.20
N ALA A 57 -0.47 -6.54 -1.04
CA ALA A 57 0.85 -6.30 -1.59
C ALA A 57 1.89 -6.15 -0.47
N LEU A 58 3.04 -6.76 -0.67
CA LEU A 58 4.14 -6.84 0.28
C LEU A 58 5.40 -6.24 -0.36
N ASN A 59 6.21 -5.52 0.41
CA ASN A 59 7.48 -4.97 -0.10
C ASN A 59 8.69 -5.89 0.12
N GLN A 60 8.51 -7.01 0.80
CA GLN A 60 9.55 -8.01 1.06
C GLN A 60 9.06 -9.39 0.66
N THR A 61 9.98 -10.39 0.69
CA THR A 61 9.66 -11.79 0.44
C THR A 61 8.58 -12.30 1.39
N LEU A 62 7.52 -12.88 0.85
CA LEU A 62 6.48 -13.52 1.66
C LEU A 62 7.05 -14.76 2.35
N ASP A 63 7.08 -14.74 3.67
CA ASP A 63 7.47 -15.86 4.51
C ASP A 63 6.27 -16.74 4.93
N ALA A 64 6.57 -17.89 5.53
CA ALA A 64 5.57 -18.86 5.95
C ALA A 64 4.65 -18.33 7.05
N GLU A 65 5.19 -17.60 8.03
CA GLU A 65 4.43 -17.08 9.17
C GLU A 65 3.39 -16.05 8.71
N THR A 66 3.81 -15.14 7.86
CA THR A 66 2.91 -14.13 7.27
C THR A 66 1.87 -14.77 6.35
N ALA A 67 2.25 -15.79 5.56
CA ALA A 67 1.33 -16.52 4.71
C ALA A 67 0.22 -17.24 5.51
N GLU A 68 0.58 -17.89 6.64
CA GLU A 68 -0.39 -18.53 7.53
C GLU A 68 -1.44 -17.55 8.08
N GLU A 69 -1.03 -16.35 8.42
CA GLU A 69 -1.94 -15.32 8.90
C GLU A 69 -2.83 -14.78 7.77
N ILE A 70 -2.26 -14.48 6.60
CA ILE A 70 -3.01 -13.93 5.46
C ILE A 70 -4.12 -14.87 5.02
N ILE A 71 -3.89 -16.19 4.97
CA ILE A 71 -4.89 -17.15 4.50
C ILE A 71 -6.08 -17.33 5.43
N GLN A 72 -6.06 -16.76 6.64
CA GLN A 72 -7.23 -16.75 7.53
C GLN A 72 -8.32 -15.81 7.01
N LEU A 73 -7.95 -14.75 6.30
CA LEU A 73 -8.87 -13.85 5.64
C LEU A 73 -9.12 -14.30 4.19
N PHE A 74 -10.37 -14.19 3.73
CA PHE A 74 -10.63 -14.34 2.30
C PHE A 74 -9.95 -13.20 1.52
N THR A 75 -9.00 -13.57 0.68
CA THR A 75 -8.16 -12.66 -0.11
C THR A 75 -8.17 -13.13 -1.57
N GLU A 76 -8.25 -12.21 -2.52
CA GLU A 76 -8.27 -12.54 -3.95
C GLU A 76 -6.86 -12.72 -4.52
N VAL A 77 -5.93 -11.86 -4.11
CA VAL A 77 -4.57 -11.83 -4.65
C VAL A 77 -3.57 -11.46 -3.57
N ILE A 78 -2.45 -12.16 -3.54
CA ILE A 78 -1.23 -11.74 -2.84
C ILE A 78 -0.17 -11.45 -3.90
N ILE A 79 0.55 -10.33 -3.76
CA ILE A 79 1.71 -10.00 -4.59
C ILE A 79 2.90 -9.60 -3.73
N ALA A 80 4.04 -10.19 -4.00
CA ALA A 80 5.31 -9.92 -3.31
C ALA A 80 6.48 -9.92 -4.31
N PRO A 81 7.63 -9.29 -3.98
CA PRO A 81 8.82 -9.38 -4.81
C PRO A 81 9.32 -10.81 -4.95
N ASP A 82 9.21 -11.61 -3.88
CA ASP A 82 9.53 -13.03 -3.87
C ASP A 82 8.68 -13.78 -2.84
N VAL A 83 8.70 -15.11 -2.86
CA VAL A 83 7.89 -15.99 -2.01
C VAL A 83 8.70 -17.23 -1.64
N THR A 84 8.78 -17.57 -0.36
CA THR A 84 9.44 -18.80 0.07
C THR A 84 8.65 -20.04 -0.36
N GLU A 85 9.31 -21.20 -0.48
CA GLU A 85 8.64 -22.44 -0.87
C GLU A 85 7.59 -22.87 0.16
N GLU A 86 7.88 -22.65 1.44
CA GLU A 86 6.93 -22.91 2.53
C GLU A 86 5.67 -22.01 2.39
N ALA A 87 5.84 -20.72 2.11
CA ALA A 87 4.73 -19.81 1.91
C ALA A 87 3.88 -20.21 0.68
N LYS A 88 4.51 -20.67 -0.41
CA LYS A 88 3.80 -21.20 -1.59
C LYS A 88 2.92 -22.39 -1.21
N ALA A 89 3.47 -23.34 -0.43
CA ALA A 89 2.73 -24.52 0.02
C ALA A 89 1.53 -24.14 0.92
N ILE A 90 1.69 -23.11 1.77
CA ILE A 90 0.62 -22.60 2.63
C ILE A 90 -0.49 -21.96 1.80
N VAL A 91 -0.13 -21.04 0.87
CA VAL A 91 -1.10 -20.36 0.01
C VAL A 91 -1.86 -21.34 -0.90
N ALA A 92 -1.19 -22.40 -1.39
CA ALA A 92 -1.79 -23.43 -2.22
C ALA A 92 -2.96 -24.18 -1.54
N ARG A 93 -3.11 -24.10 -0.22
CA ARG A 93 -4.28 -24.64 0.49
C ARG A 93 -5.58 -23.88 0.17
N LYS A 94 -5.49 -22.69 -0.43
CA LYS A 94 -6.63 -21.86 -0.86
C LYS A 94 -6.71 -21.83 -2.40
N PRO A 95 -7.46 -22.71 -3.05
CA PRO A 95 -7.41 -22.92 -4.50
C PRO A 95 -7.82 -21.69 -5.33
N ASN A 96 -8.56 -20.76 -4.75
CA ASN A 96 -9.02 -19.55 -5.43
C ASN A 96 -8.14 -18.31 -5.14
N LEU A 97 -7.17 -18.43 -4.25
CA LEU A 97 -6.23 -17.36 -3.92
C LEU A 97 -5.09 -17.34 -4.95
N ARG A 98 -4.88 -16.21 -5.58
CA ARG A 98 -3.82 -16.00 -6.56
C ARG A 98 -2.58 -15.45 -5.88
N LEU A 99 -1.46 -16.13 -6.05
CA LEU A 99 -0.15 -15.72 -5.55
C LEU A 99 0.74 -15.29 -6.71
N LEU A 100 1.26 -14.07 -6.63
CA LEU A 100 2.16 -13.50 -7.63
C LEU A 100 3.53 -13.21 -7.01
N SER A 101 4.57 -13.83 -7.55
CA SER A 101 5.97 -13.46 -7.31
C SER A 101 6.43 -12.59 -8.48
N ALA A 102 6.75 -11.33 -8.20
CA ALA A 102 7.01 -10.33 -9.22
C ALA A 102 8.48 -10.23 -9.64
N GLY A 103 9.40 -10.88 -8.90
CA GLY A 103 10.84 -10.83 -9.17
C GLY A 103 11.54 -9.55 -8.73
N GLY A 104 10.83 -8.62 -8.08
CA GLY A 104 11.33 -7.34 -7.57
C GLY A 104 10.22 -6.30 -7.48
N LEU A 105 10.48 -5.21 -6.77
CA LEU A 105 9.55 -4.08 -6.67
C LEU A 105 9.66 -3.15 -7.88
N PRO A 106 8.57 -2.51 -8.31
CA PRO A 106 8.65 -1.42 -9.26
C PRO A 106 9.42 -0.24 -8.66
N ASP A 107 10.18 0.48 -9.49
CA ASP A 107 10.85 1.71 -9.06
C ASP A 107 9.84 2.86 -9.02
N PRO A 108 9.51 3.42 -7.83
CA PRO A 108 8.56 4.53 -7.71
C PRO A 108 9.10 5.83 -8.33
N ARG A 109 10.42 5.95 -8.54
CA ARG A 109 11.07 7.11 -9.16
C ARG A 109 11.13 7.02 -10.69
N ALA A 110 10.83 5.85 -11.26
CA ALA A 110 10.95 5.66 -12.70
C ALA A 110 10.00 6.60 -13.46
N ALA A 111 10.56 7.39 -14.36
CA ALA A 111 9.78 8.17 -15.29
C ALA A 111 9.00 7.27 -16.26
N GLY A 112 7.87 7.73 -16.74
CA GLY A 112 7.05 6.96 -17.66
C GLY A 112 5.76 7.67 -18.04
N ILE A 113 4.96 6.95 -18.81
CA ILE A 113 3.63 7.39 -19.26
C ILE A 113 2.61 6.38 -18.73
N THR A 114 1.52 6.88 -18.17
CA THR A 114 0.33 6.09 -17.90
C THR A 114 -0.73 6.38 -18.93
N ALA A 115 -1.41 5.36 -19.43
CA ALA A 115 -2.48 5.49 -20.40
C ALA A 115 -3.73 4.77 -19.91
N LYS A 116 -4.87 5.42 -20.03
CA LYS A 116 -6.17 4.86 -19.68
C LYS A 116 -7.10 4.98 -20.87
N THR A 117 -7.76 3.88 -21.22
CA THR A 117 -8.79 3.89 -22.26
C THR A 117 -10.02 4.66 -21.78
N VAL A 118 -10.53 5.50 -22.65
CA VAL A 118 -11.80 6.22 -22.46
C VAL A 118 -12.65 6.03 -23.71
N SER A 119 -13.94 6.36 -23.64
CA SER A 119 -14.80 6.28 -24.82
C SER A 119 -14.24 7.19 -25.92
N GLY A 120 -13.86 6.59 -27.04
CA GLY A 120 -13.34 7.30 -28.21
C GLY A 120 -11.85 7.69 -28.15
N GLY A 121 -11.05 7.23 -27.19
CA GLY A 121 -9.63 7.58 -27.15
C GLY A 121 -8.86 7.05 -25.97
N LEU A 122 -7.75 7.72 -25.69
CA LEU A 122 -6.85 7.43 -24.56
C LEU A 122 -6.63 8.70 -23.74
N LEU A 123 -6.70 8.58 -22.43
CA LEU A 123 -6.16 9.57 -21.52
C LEU A 123 -4.71 9.20 -21.24
N VAL A 124 -3.80 10.09 -21.60
CA VAL A 124 -2.34 9.88 -21.46
C VAL A 124 -1.78 10.96 -20.56
N GLN A 125 -0.97 10.55 -19.57
CA GLN A 125 -0.29 11.46 -18.67
C GLN A 125 1.09 10.95 -18.30
N SER A 126 1.97 11.82 -17.80
CA SER A 126 3.20 11.40 -17.16
C SER A 126 2.89 10.64 -15.87
N ARG A 127 3.72 9.65 -15.57
CA ARG A 127 3.67 8.97 -14.26
C ARG A 127 4.02 9.96 -13.15
N ASP A 128 3.30 9.89 -12.04
CA ASP A 128 3.67 10.59 -10.83
C ASP A 128 4.82 9.82 -10.15
N ASN A 129 6.04 10.31 -10.35
CA ASN A 129 7.27 9.75 -9.78
C ASN A 129 7.89 10.66 -8.70
N GLY A 130 7.16 11.66 -8.22
CA GLY A 130 7.59 12.51 -7.11
C GLY A 130 7.66 11.75 -5.80
N MET A 131 8.69 12.01 -5.02
CA MET A 131 8.92 11.38 -3.70
C MET A 131 8.87 12.44 -2.61
N VAL A 132 8.25 12.10 -1.48
CA VAL A 132 8.16 13.02 -0.33
C VAL A 132 9.53 13.34 0.27
N GLU A 133 10.50 12.47 0.12
CA GLU A 133 11.87 12.65 0.58
C GLU A 133 12.61 13.77 -0.17
N ASP A 134 12.18 14.08 -1.39
CA ASP A 134 12.80 15.11 -2.22
C ASP A 134 12.19 16.51 -1.99
N LEU A 135 11.17 16.61 -1.13
CA LEU A 135 10.47 17.86 -0.87
C LEU A 135 11.18 18.72 0.18
N ASP A 136 11.30 20.03 -0.09
CA ASP A 136 11.72 21.02 0.90
C ASP A 136 10.55 21.36 1.84
N LEU A 137 10.39 20.55 2.89
CA LEU A 137 9.29 20.67 3.84
C LEU A 137 9.50 21.88 4.77
N LYS A 138 8.52 22.77 4.83
CA LYS A 138 8.52 23.98 5.69
C LYS A 138 7.35 23.95 6.65
N VAL A 139 7.64 24.25 7.92
CA VAL A 139 6.59 24.44 8.91
C VAL A 139 5.94 25.80 8.70
N VAL A 140 4.66 25.80 8.34
CA VAL A 140 3.86 27.02 8.12
C VAL A 140 2.77 27.21 9.17
N THR A 141 2.63 26.26 10.10
CA THR A 141 1.67 26.29 11.21
C THR A 141 2.27 26.94 12.45
N LYS A 142 1.41 27.41 13.39
CA LYS A 142 1.86 28.01 14.65
C LYS A 142 2.66 27.03 15.51
N ARG A 143 2.30 25.75 15.49
CA ARG A 143 2.99 24.66 16.18
C ARG A 143 3.77 23.84 15.17
N ALA A 144 5.04 23.60 15.43
CA ALA A 144 5.81 22.62 14.67
C ALA A 144 5.35 21.18 15.00
N PRO A 145 5.40 20.26 14.04
CA PRO A 145 5.17 18.84 14.32
C PRO A 145 6.29 18.28 15.20
N THR A 146 5.97 17.29 16.00
CA THR A 146 6.99 16.42 16.61
C THR A 146 7.66 15.55 15.52
N ALA A 147 8.78 14.91 15.87
CA ALA A 147 9.44 14.01 14.93
C ALA A 147 8.50 12.86 14.47
N GLN A 148 7.75 12.27 15.39
CA GLN A 148 6.78 11.20 15.07
C GLN A 148 5.65 11.72 14.18
N GLU A 149 5.08 12.89 14.49
CA GLU A 149 4.04 13.49 13.64
C GLU A 149 4.54 13.79 12.22
N LEU A 150 5.83 14.19 12.09
CA LEU A 150 6.42 14.43 10.78
C LEU A 150 6.55 13.13 9.97
N GLU A 151 6.98 12.04 10.59
CA GLU A 151 7.04 10.73 9.93
C GLU A 151 5.64 10.22 9.55
N ASP A 152 4.65 10.39 10.43
CA ASP A 152 3.25 10.04 10.13
C ASP A 152 2.68 10.87 8.96
N MET A 153 3.03 12.16 8.88
CA MET A 153 2.62 13.02 7.76
C MET A 153 3.29 12.60 6.44
N LYS A 154 4.58 12.24 6.45
CA LYS A 154 5.26 11.70 5.27
C LYS A 154 4.65 10.39 4.82
N PHE A 155 4.36 9.50 5.77
CA PHE A 155 3.67 8.23 5.52
C PHE A 155 2.30 8.47 4.88
N ALA A 156 1.48 9.35 5.46
CA ALA A 156 0.17 9.70 4.92
C ALA A 156 0.27 10.32 3.52
N PHE A 157 1.29 11.15 3.26
CA PHE A 157 1.50 11.77 1.95
C PHE A 157 1.83 10.73 0.86
N LYS A 158 2.68 9.74 1.17
CA LYS A 158 2.96 8.60 0.27
C LYS A 158 1.68 7.87 -0.11
N ILE A 159 0.83 7.57 0.86
CA ILE A 159 -0.45 6.89 0.61
C ILE A 159 -1.38 7.76 -0.22
N ALA A 160 -1.47 9.07 0.09
CA ALA A 160 -2.36 10.00 -0.61
C ALA A 160 -2.11 10.06 -2.13
N LYS A 161 -0.85 9.91 -2.58
CA LYS A 161 -0.45 9.81 -3.98
C LYS A 161 -1.20 8.68 -4.72
N HIS A 162 -1.53 7.59 -4.03
CA HIS A 162 -2.19 6.40 -4.58
C HIS A 162 -3.70 6.35 -4.34
N VAL A 163 -4.27 7.37 -3.72
CA VAL A 163 -5.72 7.46 -3.47
C VAL A 163 -6.36 8.42 -4.47
N LYS A 164 -7.49 8.01 -5.02
CA LYS A 164 -8.22 8.85 -5.99
C LYS A 164 -8.73 10.13 -5.33
N SER A 165 -8.64 11.22 -6.09
CA SER A 165 -9.18 12.53 -5.66
C SER A 165 -10.71 12.48 -5.46
N ASN A 166 -11.25 13.20 -4.51
CA ASN A 166 -10.55 13.91 -3.46
C ASN A 166 -10.37 12.98 -2.28
N SER A 167 -9.22 13.02 -1.62
CA SER A 167 -8.94 12.13 -0.51
C SER A 167 -8.42 12.88 0.71
N VAL A 168 -8.75 12.38 1.89
CA VAL A 168 -8.18 12.77 3.17
C VAL A 168 -7.65 11.52 3.86
N ILE A 169 -6.37 11.55 4.23
CA ILE A 169 -5.67 10.42 4.85
C ILE A 169 -5.42 10.73 6.32
N TYR A 170 -5.79 9.79 7.19
CA TYR A 170 -5.46 9.79 8.60
C TYR A 170 -4.48 8.66 8.89
N ALA A 171 -3.32 9.00 9.41
CA ALA A 171 -2.29 8.02 9.79
C ALA A 171 -1.75 8.32 11.19
N LYS A 172 -1.32 7.27 11.88
CA LYS A 172 -0.67 7.35 13.18
C LYS A 172 0.26 6.16 13.37
N ASP A 173 1.43 6.42 13.92
CA ASP A 173 2.44 5.41 14.20
C ASP A 173 2.80 4.56 12.95
N LEU A 174 2.91 5.21 11.78
CA LEU A 174 3.17 4.58 10.47
C LEU A 174 2.14 3.50 10.10
N SER A 175 0.88 3.74 10.45
CA SER A 175 -0.27 2.92 10.07
C SER A 175 -1.42 3.80 9.63
N LEU A 176 -2.09 3.41 8.57
CA LEU A 176 -3.31 4.07 8.11
C LEU A 176 -4.41 3.86 9.15
N ILE A 177 -5.10 4.93 9.55
CA ILE A 177 -6.27 4.84 10.43
C ILE A 177 -7.54 4.82 9.59
N HIS A 178 -7.65 5.73 8.60
CA HIS A 178 -8.84 5.90 7.79
C HIS A 178 -8.55 6.67 6.52
N ILE A 179 -9.31 6.37 5.46
CA ILE A 179 -9.41 7.18 4.24
C ILE A 179 -10.82 7.74 4.18
N SER A 180 -10.93 9.05 4.06
CA SER A 180 -12.20 9.74 3.89
C SER A 180 -12.22 10.47 2.54
N GLU A 181 -13.36 10.40 1.88
CA GLU A 181 -13.68 11.32 0.77
C GLU A 181 -14.43 12.52 1.36
N PRO A 182 -14.00 13.77 1.09
CA PRO A 182 -14.78 14.92 1.52
C PRO A 182 -16.14 14.88 0.81
N THR A 183 -17.20 14.68 1.59
CA THR A 183 -18.57 14.81 1.07
C THR A 183 -18.77 16.25 0.59
N ARG A 184 -19.11 16.42 -0.69
CA ARG A 184 -19.57 17.74 -1.15
C ARG A 184 -20.91 18.01 -0.46
N PRO A 185 -21.11 19.16 0.20
CA PRO A 185 -22.45 19.55 0.57
C PRO A 185 -23.27 19.69 -0.73
N TYR A 186 -24.40 19.06 -0.78
CA TYR A 186 -25.36 19.17 -1.88
C TYR A 186 -25.93 20.57 -1.92
#